data_cb3fc0b88c8576cc4aae2310fd175ab5
#
_entry.id   cb3fc0b88c8576cc4aae2310fd175ab5
#
_cell.length_a   1.000
_cell.length_b   1.000
_cell.length_c   1.000
_cell.angle_alpha   90.00
_cell.angle_beta   90.00
_cell.angle_gamma   90.00
#
_symmetry.space_group_name_H-M   'P 1'
#
loop_
_entity.id
_entity.type
_entity.pdbx_description
1 polymer ?
#
loop_
_entity_poly.entity_id
_entity_poly.type
_entity_poly.pdbx_seq_one_letter_code
_entity_poly.pdbx_strand_id
1 'polypeptide(L)'
;ILSSPSITTLDNQKAIIESGKEVPYQTVADGEVKIEYKKAVLSLEVTPHVIGVETLKLNIKTTKDELDFANAVGGQPAITTKKAETNVILLDGQTTVIGGLNKEKVDDSESGVPVLSKIPLLGYLFKGTSKKKEMDDVLIFITPHILKEKVLAESQDETIEKPVPTKPLLDPETTLQ
;
A
#
# COMPACT_ATOMS: atom_id res chain seq x y z
N ILE A 1 -6.03 -11.45 0.83
CA ILE A 1 -5.05 -10.71 -0.02
C ILE A 1 -4.40 -9.63 0.84
N LEU A 2 -3.08 -9.66 0.96
CA LEU A 2 -2.29 -8.61 1.63
C LEU A 2 -1.61 -7.74 0.55
N SER A 3 -1.74 -6.43 0.68
CA SER A 3 -1.09 -5.46 -0.19
C SER A 3 -0.38 -4.43 0.68
N SER A 4 0.92 -4.24 0.48
CA SER A 4 1.76 -3.36 1.31
C SER A 4 2.58 -2.41 0.45
N PRO A 5 1.99 -1.31 -0.03
CA PRO A 5 2.73 -0.26 -0.71
C PRO A 5 3.62 0.49 0.28
N SER A 6 4.81 0.87 -0.14
CA SER A 6 5.72 1.70 0.66
C SER A 6 6.32 2.80 -0.20
N ILE A 7 6.54 3.97 0.39
CA ILE A 7 7.13 5.13 -0.27
C ILE A 7 7.87 5.99 0.74
N THR A 8 8.97 6.57 0.31
CA THR A 8 9.76 7.53 1.09
C THR A 8 9.62 8.91 0.48
N THR A 9 9.47 9.93 1.34
CA THR A 9 9.35 11.32 0.91
C THR A 9 9.97 12.25 1.95
N LEU A 10 10.17 13.50 1.58
CA LEU A 10 10.63 14.55 2.48
C LEU A 10 9.49 15.09 3.34
N ASP A 11 9.84 15.76 4.43
CA ASP A 11 8.87 16.46 5.27
C ASP A 11 8.08 17.50 4.48
N ASN A 12 6.76 17.54 4.68
CA ASN A 12 5.81 18.40 3.97
C ASN A 12 5.76 18.19 2.44
N GLN A 13 6.31 17.08 1.93
CA GLN A 13 6.24 16.76 0.51
C GLN A 13 5.24 15.63 0.26
N LYS A 14 4.32 15.89 -0.67
CA LYS A 14 3.36 14.90 -1.14
C LYS A 14 4.07 13.85 -1.97
N ALA A 15 3.80 12.57 -1.69
CA ALA A 15 4.27 11.45 -2.48
C ALA A 15 3.13 10.52 -2.85
N ILE A 16 3.23 9.91 -4.02
CA ILE A 16 2.23 9.00 -4.57
C ILE A 16 2.95 7.78 -5.13
N ILE A 17 2.46 6.59 -4.77
CA ILE A 17 2.83 5.33 -5.42
C ILE A 17 1.56 4.66 -5.95
N GLU A 18 1.61 4.21 -7.19
CA GLU A 18 0.52 3.50 -7.86
C GLU A 18 1.04 2.21 -8.50
N SER A 19 0.30 1.13 -8.35
CA SER A 19 0.61 -0.15 -8.99
C SER A 19 -0.68 -0.84 -9.42
N GLY A 20 -0.78 -1.27 -10.67
CA GLY A 20 -1.98 -1.91 -11.17
C GLY A 20 -2.01 -2.07 -12.67
N LYS A 21 -3.21 -2.06 -13.24
CA LYS A 21 -3.46 -2.25 -14.67
C LYS A 21 -4.40 -1.17 -15.19
N GLU A 22 -4.23 -0.83 -16.46
CA GLU A 22 -5.22 -0.06 -17.21
C GLU A 22 -6.06 -1.00 -18.06
N VAL A 23 -7.37 -0.80 -18.01
CA VAL A 23 -8.34 -1.65 -18.73
C VAL A 23 -9.04 -0.80 -19.78
N PRO A 24 -9.07 -1.25 -21.06
CA PRO A 24 -9.79 -0.54 -22.09
C PRO A 24 -11.30 -0.74 -21.94
N TYR A 25 -12.05 0.33 -21.98
CA TYR A 25 -13.51 0.37 -22.03
C TYR A 25 -13.95 0.93 -23.35
N GLN A 26 -14.84 0.22 -24.03
CA GLN A 26 -15.45 0.71 -25.26
C GLN A 26 -16.69 1.52 -24.93
N THR A 27 -16.74 2.74 -25.43
CA THR A 27 -17.91 3.61 -25.38
C THR A 27 -18.36 3.91 -26.82
N VAL A 28 -19.65 3.89 -27.05
CA VAL A 28 -20.23 4.28 -28.36
C VAL A 28 -20.88 5.63 -28.18
N ALA A 29 -20.35 6.63 -28.86
CA ALA A 29 -20.92 7.97 -28.92
C ALA A 29 -21.04 8.39 -30.38
N ASP A 30 -22.23 8.85 -30.78
CA ASP A 30 -22.53 9.34 -32.14
C ASP A 30 -22.27 8.31 -33.25
N GLY A 31 -22.39 7.00 -32.94
CA GLY A 31 -22.12 5.92 -33.88
C GLY A 31 -20.65 5.56 -34.04
N GLU A 32 -19.75 6.25 -33.34
CA GLU A 32 -18.32 5.93 -33.32
C GLU A 32 -17.94 5.16 -32.03
N VAL A 33 -17.06 4.17 -32.19
CA VAL A 33 -16.51 3.41 -31.08
C VAL A 33 -15.29 4.16 -30.57
N LYS A 34 -15.32 4.61 -29.29
CA LYS A 34 -14.19 5.19 -28.59
C LYS A 34 -13.69 4.23 -27.52
N ILE A 35 -12.37 4.16 -27.37
CA ILE A 35 -11.73 3.35 -26.31
C ILE A 35 -11.21 4.31 -25.25
N GLU A 36 -11.69 4.13 -24.02
CA GLU A 36 -11.20 4.82 -22.84
C GLU A 36 -10.46 3.85 -21.93
N TYR A 37 -9.31 4.23 -21.42
CA TYR A 37 -8.57 3.42 -20.46
C TYR A 37 -8.94 3.85 -19.04
N LYS A 38 -9.34 2.88 -18.22
CA LYS A 38 -9.61 3.09 -16.80
C LYS A 38 -8.59 2.35 -15.97
N LYS A 39 -8.06 3.02 -14.96
CA LYS A 39 -7.10 2.45 -14.04
C LYS A 39 -7.78 1.56 -13.02
N ALA A 40 -7.24 0.36 -12.80
CA ALA A 40 -7.54 -0.50 -11.68
C ALA A 40 -6.24 -0.69 -10.90
N VAL A 41 -6.01 0.16 -9.90
CA VAL A 41 -4.72 0.31 -9.23
C VAL A 41 -4.86 0.29 -7.71
N LEU A 42 -3.79 -0.17 -7.05
CA LEU A 42 -3.51 0.14 -5.67
C LEU A 42 -2.73 1.47 -5.65
N SER A 43 -3.27 2.48 -4.99
CA SER A 43 -2.65 3.80 -4.86
C SER A 43 -2.52 4.18 -3.40
N LEU A 44 -1.36 4.69 -3.03
CA LEU A 44 -1.08 5.32 -1.75
C LEU A 44 -0.55 6.72 -2.00
N GLU A 45 -1.26 7.71 -1.50
CA GLU A 45 -0.85 9.11 -1.45
C GLU A 45 -0.63 9.49 0.00
N VAL A 46 0.52 10.07 0.32
CA VAL A 46 0.88 10.48 1.67
C VAL A 46 1.56 11.84 1.67
N THR A 47 1.21 12.65 2.66
CA THR A 47 1.91 13.90 2.96
C THR A 47 2.26 13.87 4.45
N PRO A 48 3.53 13.66 4.81
CA PRO A 48 3.98 13.68 6.20
C PRO A 48 4.26 15.11 6.67
N HIS A 49 4.10 15.33 7.96
CA HIS A 49 4.54 16.52 8.66
C HIS A 49 5.14 16.13 10.01
N VAL A 50 6.43 16.37 10.19
CA VAL A 50 7.15 16.06 11.44
C VAL A 50 6.88 17.16 12.45
N ILE A 51 6.26 16.83 13.59
CA ILE A 51 5.90 17.79 14.65
C ILE A 51 6.98 17.88 15.72
N GLY A 52 7.80 16.85 15.88
CA GLY A 52 8.83 16.78 16.92
C GLY A 52 9.89 15.75 16.56
N VAL A 53 10.57 15.22 17.57
CA VAL A 53 11.69 14.28 17.35
C VAL A 53 11.21 12.92 16.85
N GLU A 54 10.01 12.50 17.29
CA GLU A 54 9.47 11.15 17.04
C GLU A 54 7.98 11.16 16.67
N THR A 55 7.39 12.34 16.42
CA THR A 55 5.95 12.46 16.15
C THR A 55 5.73 12.99 14.75
N LEU A 56 4.88 12.29 14.00
CA LEU A 56 4.49 12.66 12.64
C LEU A 56 2.98 12.83 12.55
N LYS A 57 2.57 13.89 11.87
CA LYS A 57 1.22 14.03 11.34
C LYS A 57 1.23 13.55 9.89
N LEU A 58 0.35 12.65 9.55
CA LEU A 58 0.23 12.09 8.23
C LEU A 58 -1.15 12.40 7.65
N ASN A 59 -1.17 12.98 6.46
CA ASN A 59 -2.34 12.99 5.60
C ASN A 59 -2.21 11.83 4.63
N ILE A 60 -3.16 10.89 4.67
CA ILE A 60 -3.08 9.63 3.94
C ILE A 60 -4.35 9.45 3.12
N LYS A 61 -4.15 9.09 1.86
CA LYS A 61 -5.21 8.67 0.97
C LYS A 61 -4.79 7.37 0.30
N THR A 62 -5.57 6.32 0.50
CA THR A 62 -5.33 5.03 -0.14
C THR A 62 -6.54 4.60 -0.93
N THR A 63 -6.28 4.03 -2.10
CA THR A 63 -7.31 3.51 -3.00
C THR A 63 -6.86 2.15 -3.50
N LYS A 64 -7.76 1.18 -3.45
CA LYS A 64 -7.57 -0.16 -4.02
C LYS A 64 -8.72 -0.44 -4.97
N ASP A 65 -8.38 -0.56 -6.25
CA ASP A 65 -9.31 -0.90 -7.32
C ASP A 65 -9.07 -2.35 -7.74
N GLU A 66 -10.13 -3.11 -7.82
CA GLU A 66 -10.11 -4.52 -8.24
C GLU A 66 -11.07 -4.74 -9.41
N LEU A 67 -10.64 -5.55 -10.38
CA LEU A 67 -11.47 -5.91 -11.51
C LEU A 67 -12.46 -7.00 -11.11
N ASP A 68 -13.74 -6.75 -11.33
CA ASP A 68 -14.82 -7.69 -11.08
C ASP A 68 -15.37 -8.21 -12.41
N PHE A 69 -14.96 -9.42 -12.77
CA PHE A 69 -15.41 -10.09 -13.96
C PHE A 69 -16.78 -10.78 -13.79
N ALA A 70 -17.22 -10.99 -12.54
CA ALA A 70 -18.52 -11.60 -12.27
C ALA A 70 -19.68 -10.63 -12.59
N ASN A 71 -19.43 -9.32 -12.44
CA ASN A 71 -20.38 -8.26 -12.76
C ASN A 71 -20.01 -7.51 -14.05
N ALA A 72 -19.40 -8.20 -15.00
CA ALA A 72 -19.05 -7.62 -16.30
C ALA A 72 -20.28 -7.25 -17.12
N VAL A 73 -20.26 -6.11 -17.79
CA VAL A 73 -21.30 -5.64 -18.69
C VAL A 73 -20.72 -5.46 -20.09
N GLY A 74 -21.33 -6.08 -21.10
CA GLY A 74 -20.84 -6.00 -22.48
C GLY A 74 -19.40 -6.52 -22.66
N GLY A 75 -18.98 -7.51 -21.87
CA GLY A 75 -17.62 -8.06 -21.89
C GLY A 75 -16.58 -7.21 -21.15
N GLN A 76 -16.98 -6.08 -20.57
CA GLN A 76 -16.11 -5.19 -19.81
C GLN A 76 -16.28 -5.46 -18.30
N PRO A 77 -15.19 -5.69 -17.54
CA PRO A 77 -15.29 -5.94 -16.10
C PRO A 77 -15.73 -4.68 -15.35
N ALA A 78 -16.47 -4.84 -14.26
CA ALA A 78 -16.70 -3.77 -13.32
C ALA A 78 -15.42 -3.46 -12.51
N ILE A 79 -15.30 -2.26 -11.95
CA ILE A 79 -14.23 -1.89 -11.06
C ILE A 79 -14.82 -1.71 -9.66
N THR A 80 -14.36 -2.53 -8.73
CA THR A 80 -14.68 -2.38 -7.31
C THR A 80 -13.63 -1.53 -6.65
N THR A 81 -14.01 -0.39 -6.11
CA THR A 81 -13.11 0.59 -5.48
C THR A 81 -13.28 0.58 -3.96
N LYS A 82 -12.17 0.44 -3.23
CA LYS A 82 -12.08 0.62 -1.79
C LYS A 82 -11.14 1.79 -1.51
N LYS A 83 -11.68 2.87 -0.92
CA LYS A 83 -10.95 4.11 -0.68
C LYS A 83 -11.04 4.51 0.77
N ALA A 84 -9.91 4.94 1.34
CA ALA A 84 -9.84 5.58 2.65
C ALA A 84 -9.03 6.86 2.57
N GLU A 85 -9.45 7.89 3.31
CA GLU A 85 -8.76 9.17 3.42
C GLU A 85 -8.85 9.64 4.88
N THR A 86 -7.70 9.93 5.49
CA THR A 86 -7.63 10.29 6.89
C THR A 86 -6.39 11.12 7.23
N ASN A 87 -6.48 11.83 8.35
CA ASN A 87 -5.35 12.52 8.98
C ASN A 87 -5.10 11.91 10.35
N VAL A 88 -3.89 11.47 10.61
CA VAL A 88 -3.50 10.83 11.86
C VAL A 88 -2.20 11.40 12.40
N ILE A 89 -2.02 11.30 13.71
CA ILE A 89 -0.75 11.63 14.38
C ILE A 89 -0.23 10.31 14.97
N LEU A 90 1.00 9.96 14.63
CA LEU A 90 1.65 8.70 14.99
C LEU A 90 3.06 8.95 15.49
N LEU A 91 3.58 8.00 16.26
CA LEU A 91 4.99 7.96 16.64
C LEU A 91 5.79 7.21 15.56
N ASP A 92 7.07 7.54 15.48
CA ASP A 92 8.03 6.85 14.62
C ASP A 92 8.05 5.34 14.91
N GLY A 93 7.92 4.52 13.87
CA GLY A 93 7.87 3.06 13.96
C GLY A 93 6.58 2.47 14.53
N GLN A 94 5.60 3.28 14.92
CA GLN A 94 4.34 2.78 15.48
C GLN A 94 3.38 2.31 14.38
N THR A 95 2.99 1.04 14.43
CA THR A 95 1.93 0.50 13.57
C THR A 95 0.58 0.79 14.18
N THR A 96 -0.29 1.40 13.40
CA THR A 96 -1.66 1.75 13.82
C THR A 96 -2.66 1.37 12.74
N VAL A 97 -3.86 0.98 13.16
CA VAL A 97 -5.02 0.81 12.26
C VAL A 97 -5.62 2.18 12.00
N ILE A 98 -5.62 2.60 10.75
CA ILE A 98 -6.22 3.89 10.35
C ILE A 98 -7.68 3.77 9.93
N GLY A 99 -8.14 2.56 9.69
CA GLY A 99 -9.54 2.30 9.35
C GLY A 99 -9.78 0.86 8.93
N GLY A 100 -11.05 0.55 8.78
CA GLY A 100 -11.50 -0.74 8.29
C GLY A 100 -12.93 -0.66 7.80
N LEU A 101 -13.30 -1.60 6.96
CA LEU A 101 -14.65 -1.80 6.45
C LEU A 101 -15.00 -3.26 6.59
N ASN A 102 -16.10 -3.54 7.27
CA ASN A 102 -16.70 -4.87 7.32
C ASN A 102 -18.02 -4.84 6.55
N LYS A 103 -18.18 -5.76 5.63
CA LYS A 103 -19.40 -5.95 4.87
C LYS A 103 -19.79 -7.41 4.92
N GLU A 104 -20.97 -7.67 5.45
CA GLU A 104 -21.57 -8.99 5.46
C GLU A 104 -22.82 -8.99 4.57
N LYS A 105 -22.87 -9.94 3.64
CA LYS A 105 -24.03 -10.17 2.79
C LYS A 105 -24.50 -11.60 3.01
N VAL A 106 -25.76 -11.75 3.42
CA VAL A 106 -26.42 -13.04 3.60
C VAL A 106 -27.51 -13.15 2.55
N ASP A 107 -27.33 -14.07 1.61
CA ASP A 107 -28.33 -14.40 0.60
C ASP A 107 -28.98 -15.72 0.98
N ASP A 108 -30.23 -15.68 1.45
CA ASP A 108 -31.07 -16.85 1.69
C ASP A 108 -31.96 -17.05 0.47
N SER A 109 -31.71 -18.10 -0.29
CA SER A 109 -32.53 -18.49 -1.44
C SER A 109 -33.25 -19.79 -1.12
N GLU A 110 -34.56 -19.76 -1.12
CA GLU A 110 -35.41 -20.94 -1.09
C GLU A 110 -35.94 -21.21 -2.51
N SER A 111 -35.60 -22.35 -3.06
CA SER A 111 -36.15 -22.84 -4.32
C SER A 111 -36.99 -24.09 -4.05
N GLY A 112 -38.23 -24.08 -4.50
CA GLY A 112 -39.13 -25.23 -4.31
C GLY A 112 -40.19 -25.28 -5.38
N VAL A 113 -40.65 -26.52 -5.69
CA VAL A 113 -41.76 -26.72 -6.63
C VAL A 113 -43.03 -26.16 -5.99
N PRO A 114 -43.75 -25.20 -6.66
CA PRO A 114 -44.98 -24.64 -6.11
C PRO A 114 -45.96 -25.77 -5.82
N VAL A 115 -46.70 -25.67 -4.70
CA VAL A 115 -47.64 -26.65 -4.14
C VAL A 115 -46.95 -27.82 -3.44
N LEU A 116 -45.96 -28.51 -4.02
CA LEU A 116 -45.30 -29.68 -3.43
C LEU A 116 -44.39 -29.32 -2.25
N SER A 117 -43.75 -28.14 -2.29
CA SER A 117 -42.89 -27.65 -1.21
C SER A 117 -43.62 -27.28 0.08
N LYS A 118 -44.96 -27.15 0.04
CA LYS A 118 -45.83 -26.80 1.20
C LYS A 118 -46.41 -28.00 1.89
N ILE A 119 -46.20 -29.24 1.44
CA ILE A 119 -46.74 -30.46 2.05
C ILE A 119 -45.89 -30.79 3.30
N PRO A 120 -46.46 -30.90 4.48
CA PRO A 120 -45.76 -31.33 5.67
C PRO A 120 -45.20 -32.74 5.50
N LEU A 121 -43.98 -33.02 5.90
CA LEU A 121 -43.15 -34.21 5.74
C LEU A 121 -42.52 -34.39 4.35
N LEU A 122 -43.26 -34.18 3.24
CA LEU A 122 -42.76 -34.39 1.91
C LEU A 122 -42.12 -33.14 1.28
N GLY A 123 -42.42 -31.96 1.80
CA GLY A 123 -41.90 -30.69 1.30
C GLY A 123 -40.37 -30.58 1.36
N TYR A 124 -39.70 -31.29 2.26
CA TYR A 124 -38.25 -31.36 2.37
C TYR A 124 -37.59 -31.98 1.13
N LEU A 125 -38.26 -32.93 0.44
CA LEU A 125 -37.75 -33.55 -0.78
C LEU A 125 -37.88 -32.66 -2.03
N PHE A 126 -38.73 -31.61 -1.93
CA PHE A 126 -39.03 -30.69 -3.02
C PHE A 126 -38.62 -29.25 -2.76
N LYS A 127 -37.78 -29.05 -1.71
CA LYS A 127 -37.28 -27.75 -1.25
C LYS A 127 -35.76 -27.73 -1.24
N GLY A 128 -35.16 -26.88 -2.04
CA GLY A 128 -33.74 -26.59 -1.99
C GLY A 128 -33.52 -25.29 -1.23
N THR A 129 -32.77 -25.32 -0.12
CA THR A 129 -32.35 -24.12 0.61
C THR A 129 -30.90 -23.88 0.32
N SER A 130 -30.58 -22.71 -0.22
CA SER A 130 -29.20 -22.27 -0.44
C SER A 130 -28.96 -21.04 0.44
N LYS A 131 -28.02 -21.16 1.37
CA LYS A 131 -27.52 -20.03 2.19
C LYS A 131 -26.14 -19.66 1.72
N LYS A 132 -25.98 -18.47 1.16
CA LYS A 132 -24.69 -17.92 0.80
C LYS A 132 -24.37 -16.76 1.73
N LYS A 133 -23.28 -16.89 2.47
CA LYS A 133 -22.74 -15.84 3.31
C LYS A 133 -21.44 -15.34 2.67
N GLU A 134 -21.42 -14.06 2.35
CA GLU A 134 -20.23 -13.37 1.81
C GLU A 134 -19.79 -12.32 2.82
N MET A 135 -18.53 -12.38 3.22
CA MET A 135 -17.91 -11.43 4.15
C MET A 135 -16.74 -10.78 3.42
N ASP A 136 -16.71 -9.46 3.43
CA ASP A 136 -15.63 -8.65 2.88
C ASP A 136 -15.11 -7.70 3.96
N ASP A 137 -13.96 -8.05 4.53
CA ASP A 137 -13.30 -7.29 5.58
C ASP A 137 -12.05 -6.63 5.03
N VAL A 138 -11.94 -5.33 5.22
CA VAL A 138 -10.75 -4.55 4.88
C VAL A 138 -10.24 -3.89 6.15
N LEU A 139 -8.96 -4.12 6.46
CA LEU A 139 -8.25 -3.41 7.53
C LEU A 139 -7.03 -2.73 6.93
N ILE A 140 -6.83 -1.47 7.30
CA ILE A 140 -5.75 -0.66 6.79
C ILE A 140 -4.83 -0.28 7.95
N PHE A 141 -3.58 -0.76 7.86
CA PHE A 141 -2.52 -0.47 8.82
C PHE A 141 -1.53 0.50 8.20
N ILE A 142 -0.94 1.33 9.03
CA ILE A 142 0.17 2.19 8.64
C ILE A 142 1.28 2.15 9.68
N THR A 143 2.52 2.20 9.18
CA THR A 143 3.73 2.27 10.01
C THR A 143 4.64 3.32 9.39
N PRO A 144 4.73 4.53 9.96
CA PRO A 144 5.68 5.54 9.52
C PRO A 144 7.07 5.29 10.08
N HIS A 145 8.10 5.70 9.33
CA HIS A 145 9.48 5.72 9.80
C HIS A 145 10.15 7.06 9.45
N ILE A 146 10.77 7.71 10.44
CA ILE A 146 11.61 8.88 10.22
C ILE A 146 13.02 8.40 9.91
N LEU A 147 13.47 8.65 8.67
CA LEU A 147 14.84 8.39 8.28
C LEU A 147 15.72 9.54 8.81
N LYS A 148 16.47 9.29 9.88
CA LYS A 148 17.47 10.24 10.38
C LYS A 148 18.73 10.09 9.53
N GLU A 149 19.25 11.18 9.01
CA GLU A 149 20.55 11.20 8.36
C GLU A 149 21.60 10.83 9.41
N LYS A 150 22.20 9.65 9.24
CA LYS A 150 23.38 9.30 10.04
C LYS A 150 24.52 10.17 9.53
N VAL A 151 24.73 11.30 10.19
CA VAL A 151 25.91 12.13 9.95
C VAL A 151 27.12 11.20 10.07
N LEU A 152 27.80 10.96 8.95
CA LEU A 152 29.09 10.29 8.89
C LEU A 152 30.15 11.23 9.51
N ALA A 153 30.02 11.50 10.79
CA ALA A 153 30.98 12.27 11.58
C ALA A 153 32.02 11.35 12.24
N GLU A 154 32.36 10.23 11.57
CA GLU A 154 33.32 9.28 12.12
C GLU A 154 34.31 8.81 11.05
N SER A 155 34.99 9.75 10.42
CA SER A 155 36.21 9.48 9.64
C SER A 155 37.13 10.66 9.46
N GLN A 156 37.27 11.53 10.46
CA GLN A 156 38.31 12.57 10.47
C GLN A 156 39.13 12.61 11.76
N ASP A 157 39.30 11.50 12.44
CA ASP A 157 40.22 11.48 13.59
C ASP A 157 41.04 10.19 13.63
N GLU A 158 41.73 9.89 12.54
CA GLU A 158 42.86 8.96 12.56
C GLU A 158 43.89 9.27 11.46
N THR A 159 44.41 10.49 11.51
CA THR A 159 45.72 10.80 10.92
C THR A 159 46.54 11.53 11.93
N ILE A 160 46.85 10.85 13.03
CA ILE A 160 48.00 11.20 13.85
C ILE A 160 49.21 10.69 13.10
N GLU A 161 49.78 11.61 12.36
CA GLU A 161 51.10 11.53 11.76
C GLU A 161 52.11 11.03 12.80
N LYS A 162 52.56 9.77 12.64
CA LYS A 162 53.71 9.28 13.37
C LYS A 162 54.90 10.13 12.95
N PRO A 163 55.64 10.75 13.90
CA PRO A 163 56.86 11.51 13.56
C PRO A 163 57.85 10.52 12.93
N VAL A 164 58.27 10.86 11.74
CA VAL A 164 59.37 10.18 11.00
C VAL A 164 60.63 10.34 11.87
N PRO A 165 61.35 9.28 12.24
CA PRO A 165 62.63 9.42 12.92
C PRO A 165 63.65 10.01 11.98
N THR A 166 64.05 11.26 12.27
CA THR A 166 65.16 11.95 11.61
C THR A 166 66.46 11.16 11.86
N LYS A 167 66.97 10.55 10.85
CA LYS A 167 68.30 9.94 10.84
C LYS A 167 69.35 11.06 10.91
N PRO A 168 70.34 11.03 11.83
CA PRO A 168 71.35 12.06 11.87
C PRO A 168 72.22 12.03 10.58
N LEU A 169 72.48 13.20 10.02
CA LEU A 169 73.48 13.36 8.99
C LEU A 169 74.86 13.00 9.61
N LEU A 170 75.53 12.06 9.01
CA LEU A 170 76.93 11.80 9.24
C LEU A 170 77.73 12.91 8.55
N ASP A 171 78.52 13.56 9.35
CA ASP A 171 79.49 14.59 8.92
C ASP A 171 80.48 14.03 7.90
N PRO A 172 80.94 14.85 6.98
CA PRO A 172 82.03 14.54 6.08
C PRO A 172 83.35 15.08 6.64
N GLU A 173 84.13 14.27 7.22
CA GLU A 173 85.57 14.47 7.40
C GLU A 173 86.23 13.09 7.33
N THR A 174 87.27 12.88 6.62
CA THR A 174 88.57 13.48 6.44
C THR A 174 89.36 12.55 5.52
N THR A 175 89.80 12.99 4.43
CA THR A 175 91.20 13.28 4.03
C THR A 175 92.27 12.17 4.19
N LEU A 176 92.92 11.89 3.11
CA LEU A 176 94.36 11.61 2.89
C LEU A 176 94.87 10.20 3.27
N GLN A 177 95.27 9.48 2.40
CA GLN A 177 96.54 9.13 1.75
C GLN A 177 96.43 7.97 0.80
#